data_8f77104100babdcc35ec9e8b0cbdfa5a
#
_entry.id   8f77104100babdcc35ec9e8b0cbdfa5a
#
_cell.length_a   1.000
_cell.length_b   1.000
_cell.length_c   1.000
_cell.angle_alpha   90.00
_cell.angle_beta   90.00
_cell.angle_gamma   90.00
#
_symmetry.space_group_name_H-M   'P 1'
#
loop_
_entity.id
_entity.type
_entity.pdbx_description
1 polymer ?
#
loop_
_entity_poly.entity_id
_entity_poly.type
_entity_poly.pdbx_seq_one_letter_code
_entity_poly.pdbx_strand_id
1 'polypeptide(L)'
;MISLKGGETETVGRREGTGEEGVWNHIKPSRLGIYVGITYLFLIALAEILTVEDARIGITAHIFILFATLIHSTLTSDRNLSAFIMSLVLAPLIRILSISMPLTHFSRISWFMLISIPIFIATFTCIYLQGIKLGDVGFSKPILRNIPLECGVIPLAVPLGFAEYLILKPEPLPHHSFISASLILIICTGLVEELTFRGLLQYNATRVMSKWSGILLISAIFAVLHIGNLSILDCIFAFFIGFLFSIVRERTRTIYGISISHGLINIILFLVAPLMQ
;
A
#
# COMPACT_ATOMS: atom_id res chain seq x y z
N MET A 1 64.29 -44.10 -4.67
CA MET A 1 64.39 -43.16 -5.79
C MET A 1 62.96 -42.75 -6.15
N ILE A 2 62.41 -41.74 -5.47
CA ILE A 2 61.02 -41.25 -5.60
C ILE A 2 61.08 -39.76 -5.85
N SER A 3 60.64 -39.38 -7.05
CA SER A 3 60.59 -38.00 -7.54
C SER A 3 59.31 -37.30 -7.02
N LEU A 4 59.46 -36.22 -6.30
CA LEU A 4 58.37 -35.33 -5.91
C LEU A 4 58.19 -34.25 -6.99
N LYS A 5 57.02 -34.22 -7.65
CA LYS A 5 56.61 -33.10 -8.51
C LYS A 5 55.72 -32.12 -7.70
N GLY A 6 56.05 -30.85 -7.80
CA GLY A 6 55.45 -29.76 -7.09
C GLY A 6 53.99 -29.49 -7.49
N GLY A 7 53.20 -29.11 -6.50
CA GLY A 7 51.86 -28.62 -6.68
C GLY A 7 51.86 -27.10 -6.88
N GLU A 8 51.30 -26.69 -7.99
CA GLU A 8 50.94 -25.27 -8.25
C GLU A 8 49.77 -24.88 -7.41
N THR A 9 49.91 -23.83 -6.60
CA THR A 9 48.84 -23.18 -5.87
C THR A 9 48.09 -22.22 -6.81
N GLU A 10 46.94 -22.65 -7.30
CA GLU A 10 45.98 -21.74 -7.94
C GLU A 10 45.40 -20.79 -6.90
N THR A 11 45.77 -19.51 -6.99
CA THR A 11 45.11 -18.42 -6.27
C THR A 11 43.74 -18.17 -6.88
N VAL A 12 42.70 -18.69 -6.25
CA VAL A 12 41.32 -18.35 -6.57
C VAL A 12 41.05 -16.89 -6.21
N GLY A 13 41.05 -16.06 -7.22
CA GLY A 13 40.68 -14.64 -7.12
C GLY A 13 39.23 -14.52 -6.66
N ARG A 14 39.03 -14.10 -5.42
CA ARG A 14 37.77 -13.74 -4.83
C ARG A 14 37.22 -12.51 -5.53
N ARG A 15 36.37 -12.68 -6.55
CA ARG A 15 35.55 -11.58 -7.08
C ARG A 15 34.48 -11.29 -6.05
N GLU A 16 34.68 -10.23 -5.29
CA GLU A 16 33.60 -9.55 -4.58
C GLU A 16 32.69 -8.89 -5.62
N GLY A 17 31.74 -9.65 -6.14
CA GLY A 17 30.62 -9.14 -6.91
C GLY A 17 29.55 -8.67 -5.94
N THR A 18 29.22 -7.42 -6.00
CA THR A 18 28.12 -6.73 -5.32
C THR A 18 26.81 -7.49 -5.51
N GLY A 19 26.48 -8.30 -4.49
CA GLY A 19 25.44 -9.33 -4.57
C GLY A 19 24.03 -8.85 -4.25
N GLU A 20 23.49 -7.84 -4.94
CA GLU A 20 22.07 -7.47 -4.74
C GLU A 20 21.25 -7.30 -6.02
N GLU A 21 21.85 -7.25 -7.19
CA GLU A 21 21.09 -7.19 -8.46
C GLU A 21 20.60 -8.55 -8.97
N GLY A 22 21.07 -9.66 -8.37
CA GLY A 22 20.88 -11.00 -8.92
C GLY A 22 19.57 -11.70 -8.54
N VAL A 23 18.88 -11.30 -7.47
CA VAL A 23 17.73 -12.07 -6.94
C VAL A 23 16.41 -11.79 -7.67
N TRP A 24 16.29 -10.62 -8.29
CA TRP A 24 15.04 -10.18 -8.92
C TRP A 24 14.89 -10.56 -10.40
N ASN A 25 15.96 -11.00 -11.06
CA ASN A 25 15.97 -11.27 -12.51
C ASN A 25 15.39 -12.64 -12.92
N HIS A 26 14.91 -13.47 -12.00
CA HIS A 26 14.46 -14.85 -12.32
C HIS A 26 12.98 -15.14 -12.12
N ILE A 27 12.17 -14.18 -11.66
CA ILE A 27 10.72 -14.41 -11.57
C ILE A 27 10.11 -14.13 -12.96
N LYS A 28 9.83 -15.17 -13.73
CA LYS A 28 9.03 -15.04 -14.96
C LYS A 28 7.64 -14.52 -14.56
N PRO A 29 7.21 -13.35 -15.07
CA PRO A 29 5.89 -12.81 -14.75
C PRO A 29 4.82 -13.82 -15.14
N SER A 30 3.99 -14.21 -14.18
CA SER A 30 2.88 -15.12 -14.43
C SER A 30 1.73 -14.34 -15.06
N ARG A 31 1.30 -14.73 -16.27
CA ARG A 31 0.05 -14.20 -16.85
C ARG A 31 -1.13 -14.45 -15.93
N LEU A 32 -1.13 -15.55 -15.19
CA LEU A 32 -2.16 -15.88 -14.22
C LEU A 32 -2.26 -14.83 -13.10
N GLY A 33 -1.12 -14.36 -12.56
CA GLY A 33 -1.12 -13.29 -11.54
C GLY A 33 -1.77 -12.01 -12.04
N ILE A 34 -1.54 -11.63 -13.30
CA ILE A 34 -2.18 -10.46 -13.91
C ILE A 34 -3.69 -10.67 -14.04
N TYR A 35 -4.14 -11.82 -14.55
CA TYR A 35 -5.57 -12.11 -14.70
C TYR A 35 -6.29 -12.12 -13.35
N VAL A 36 -5.71 -12.77 -12.34
CA VAL A 36 -6.25 -12.79 -10.98
C VAL A 36 -6.35 -11.36 -10.42
N GLY A 37 -5.28 -10.56 -10.58
CA GLY A 37 -5.27 -9.17 -10.11
C GLY A 37 -6.33 -8.30 -10.78
N ILE A 38 -6.49 -8.39 -12.11
CA ILE A 38 -7.51 -7.66 -12.86
C ILE A 38 -8.92 -8.11 -12.46
N THR A 39 -9.13 -9.43 -12.25
CA THR A 39 -10.43 -9.94 -11.80
C THR A 39 -10.82 -9.35 -10.44
N TYR A 40 -9.90 -9.37 -9.46
CA TYR A 40 -10.20 -8.77 -8.15
C TYR A 40 -10.33 -7.26 -8.19
N LEU A 41 -9.54 -6.55 -9.01
CA LEU A 41 -9.73 -5.12 -9.24
C LEU A 41 -11.15 -4.82 -9.75
N PHE A 42 -11.63 -5.58 -10.74
CA PHE A 42 -12.98 -5.43 -11.28
C PHE A 42 -14.06 -5.72 -10.22
N LEU A 43 -13.90 -6.81 -9.46
CA LEU A 43 -14.84 -7.16 -8.39
C LEU A 43 -14.89 -6.10 -7.29
N ILE A 44 -13.74 -5.56 -6.87
CA ILE A 44 -13.67 -4.48 -5.89
C ILE A 44 -14.31 -3.22 -6.45
N ALA A 45 -14.04 -2.85 -7.71
CA ALA A 45 -14.64 -1.68 -8.35
C ALA A 45 -16.19 -1.80 -8.42
N LEU A 46 -16.68 -2.97 -8.77
CA LEU A 46 -18.11 -3.24 -8.78
C LEU A 46 -18.72 -3.12 -7.38
N ALA A 47 -18.05 -3.68 -6.36
CA ALA A 47 -18.53 -3.57 -4.97
C ALA A 47 -18.52 -2.12 -4.46
N GLU A 48 -17.53 -1.31 -4.86
CA GLU A 48 -17.49 0.13 -4.55
C GLU A 48 -18.68 0.88 -5.20
N ILE A 49 -18.98 0.60 -6.47
CA ILE A 49 -20.13 1.18 -7.16
C ILE A 49 -21.44 0.77 -6.45
N LEU A 50 -21.59 -0.51 -6.11
CA LEU A 50 -22.75 -0.99 -5.36
C LEU A 50 -22.84 -0.33 -3.97
N THR A 51 -21.70 -0.01 -3.34
CA THR A 51 -21.68 0.71 -2.06
C THR A 51 -22.22 2.13 -2.18
N VAL A 52 -21.97 2.79 -3.29
CA VAL A 52 -22.51 4.13 -3.57
C VAL A 52 -24.02 4.08 -3.79
N GLU A 53 -24.53 3.06 -4.46
CA GLU A 53 -25.97 2.91 -4.73
C GLU A 53 -26.74 2.48 -3.47
N ASP A 54 -26.26 1.45 -2.76
CA ASP A 54 -26.80 0.96 -1.49
C ASP A 54 -25.68 0.37 -0.63
N ALA A 55 -25.40 1.02 0.50
CA ALA A 55 -24.34 0.61 1.42
C ALA A 55 -24.49 -0.85 1.91
N ARG A 56 -25.72 -1.37 2.06
CA ARG A 56 -25.97 -2.75 2.51
C ARG A 56 -25.58 -3.76 1.44
N ILE A 57 -25.93 -3.48 0.18
CA ILE A 57 -25.55 -4.31 -0.96
C ILE A 57 -24.04 -4.27 -1.13
N GLY A 58 -23.44 -3.09 -1.06
CA GLY A 58 -21.99 -2.91 -1.19
C GLY A 58 -21.21 -3.62 -0.09
N ILE A 59 -21.59 -3.48 1.18
CA ILE A 59 -20.97 -4.22 2.30
C ILE A 59 -21.09 -5.73 2.06
N THR A 60 -22.25 -6.22 1.64
CA THR A 60 -22.46 -7.63 1.36
C THR A 60 -21.53 -8.12 0.24
N ALA A 61 -21.38 -7.33 -0.84
CA ALA A 61 -20.46 -7.65 -1.92
C ALA A 61 -19.01 -7.68 -1.43
N HIS A 62 -18.57 -6.71 -0.61
CA HIS A 62 -17.23 -6.71 -0.02
C HIS A 62 -16.99 -7.91 0.91
N ILE A 63 -17.99 -8.34 1.68
CA ILE A 63 -17.92 -9.56 2.52
C ILE A 63 -17.73 -10.80 1.63
N PHE A 64 -18.46 -10.93 0.53
CA PHE A 64 -18.26 -12.03 -0.41
C PHE A 64 -16.88 -12.02 -1.04
N ILE A 65 -16.35 -10.85 -1.45
CA ILE A 65 -15.01 -10.74 -1.99
C ILE A 65 -13.96 -11.12 -0.93
N LEU A 66 -14.14 -10.70 0.31
CA LEU A 66 -13.25 -11.03 1.43
C LEU A 66 -13.17 -12.55 1.62
N PHE A 67 -14.28 -13.24 1.70
CA PHE A 67 -14.30 -14.71 1.82
C PHE A 67 -13.79 -15.39 0.56
N ALA A 68 -14.14 -14.90 -0.63
CA ALA A 68 -13.64 -15.44 -1.89
C ALA A 68 -12.10 -15.34 -1.98
N THR A 69 -11.50 -14.21 -1.58
CA THR A 69 -10.04 -14.05 -1.56
C THR A 69 -9.38 -14.98 -0.54
N LEU A 70 -9.95 -15.15 0.67
CA LEU A 70 -9.43 -16.08 1.67
C LEU A 70 -9.46 -17.53 1.15
N ILE A 71 -10.60 -17.97 0.64
CA ILE A 71 -10.76 -19.34 0.11
C ILE A 71 -9.82 -19.54 -1.10
N HIS A 72 -9.79 -18.59 -2.04
CA HIS A 72 -8.94 -18.69 -3.22
C HIS A 72 -7.45 -18.77 -2.85
N SER A 73 -7.01 -17.97 -1.84
CA SER A 73 -5.62 -18.02 -1.38
C SER A 73 -5.25 -19.38 -0.80
N THR A 74 -6.14 -20.03 -0.05
CA THR A 74 -5.90 -21.35 0.55
C THR A 74 -5.91 -22.48 -0.47
N LEU A 75 -6.67 -22.35 -1.56
CA LEU A 75 -6.74 -23.33 -2.64
C LEU A 75 -5.60 -23.17 -3.66
N THR A 76 -4.86 -22.06 -3.61
CA THR A 76 -3.78 -21.77 -4.56
C THR A 76 -2.48 -22.44 -4.12
N SER A 77 -1.95 -23.36 -4.94
CA SER A 77 -0.71 -24.10 -4.64
C SER A 77 0.57 -23.26 -4.81
N ASP A 78 0.58 -22.27 -5.72
CA ASP A 78 1.72 -21.37 -5.87
C ASP A 78 1.78 -20.40 -4.68
N ARG A 79 2.88 -20.48 -3.92
CA ARG A 79 3.06 -19.71 -2.67
C ARG A 79 3.02 -18.19 -2.89
N ASN A 80 3.61 -17.69 -3.98
CA ASN A 80 3.64 -16.26 -4.24
C ASN A 80 2.26 -15.75 -4.66
N LEU A 81 1.57 -16.52 -5.51
CA LEU A 81 0.22 -16.17 -5.94
C LEU A 81 -0.77 -16.25 -4.77
N SER A 82 -0.68 -17.29 -3.93
CA SER A 82 -1.46 -17.41 -2.69
C SER A 82 -1.24 -16.20 -1.76
N ALA A 83 0.02 -15.80 -1.52
CA ALA A 83 0.37 -14.65 -0.71
C ALA A 83 -0.19 -13.33 -1.29
N PHE A 84 -0.13 -13.16 -2.62
CA PHE A 84 -0.71 -12.02 -3.30
C PHE A 84 -2.24 -11.97 -3.11
N ILE A 85 -2.95 -13.08 -3.38
CA ILE A 85 -4.40 -13.18 -3.20
C ILE A 85 -4.77 -12.91 -1.74
N MET A 86 -4.04 -13.50 -0.78
CA MET A 86 -4.26 -13.25 0.65
C MET A 86 -4.12 -11.78 1.01
N SER A 87 -3.15 -11.07 0.45
CA SER A 87 -2.99 -9.64 0.72
C SER A 87 -4.14 -8.79 0.17
N LEU A 88 -4.81 -9.22 -0.91
CA LEU A 88 -5.97 -8.52 -1.48
C LEU A 88 -7.18 -8.47 -0.54
N VAL A 89 -7.24 -9.34 0.49
CA VAL A 89 -8.27 -9.32 1.55
C VAL A 89 -8.37 -7.95 2.24
N LEU A 90 -7.25 -7.21 2.30
CA LEU A 90 -7.21 -5.92 2.99
C LEU A 90 -8.06 -4.85 2.30
N ALA A 91 -8.23 -4.89 0.98
CA ALA A 91 -9.05 -3.91 0.27
C ALA A 91 -10.55 -3.99 0.66
N PRO A 92 -11.24 -5.13 0.56
CA PRO A 92 -12.61 -5.24 1.04
C PRO A 92 -12.73 -5.07 2.57
N LEU A 93 -11.71 -5.47 3.36
CA LEU A 93 -11.72 -5.28 4.80
C LEU A 93 -11.73 -3.79 5.17
N ILE A 94 -10.88 -2.96 4.52
CA ILE A 94 -10.87 -1.51 4.72
C ILE A 94 -12.27 -0.94 4.47
N ARG A 95 -12.93 -1.34 3.39
CA ARG A 95 -14.26 -0.83 3.06
C ARG A 95 -15.32 -1.29 4.05
N ILE A 96 -15.34 -2.56 4.43
CA ILE A 96 -16.28 -3.09 5.43
C ILE A 96 -16.15 -2.31 6.74
N LEU A 97 -14.92 -2.12 7.23
CA LEU A 97 -14.68 -1.38 8.47
C LEU A 97 -15.08 0.09 8.35
N SER A 98 -14.75 0.74 7.23
CA SER A 98 -15.07 2.17 7.04
C SER A 98 -16.56 2.46 6.99
N ILE A 99 -17.38 1.54 6.49
CA ILE A 99 -18.84 1.74 6.39
C ILE A 99 -19.56 1.23 7.63
N SER A 100 -19.07 0.14 8.26
CA SER A 100 -19.73 -0.48 9.41
C SER A 100 -19.53 0.28 10.72
N MET A 101 -18.49 1.14 10.81
CA MET A 101 -18.23 1.95 12.01
C MET A 101 -19.18 3.16 12.06
N PRO A 102 -20.05 3.27 13.07
CA PRO A 102 -21.01 4.37 13.14
C PRO A 102 -20.31 5.70 13.48
N LEU A 103 -20.32 6.62 12.51
CA LEU A 103 -19.81 8.00 12.70
C LEU A 103 -20.64 8.82 13.71
N THR A 104 -21.87 8.37 14.05
CA THR A 104 -22.80 9.10 14.91
C THR A 104 -22.29 9.30 16.34
N HIS A 105 -21.36 8.45 16.81
CA HIS A 105 -20.85 8.48 18.18
C HIS A 105 -19.39 8.95 18.31
N PHE A 106 -18.70 9.14 17.19
CA PHE A 106 -17.26 9.49 17.17
C PHE A 106 -17.02 10.69 16.27
N SER A 107 -16.05 11.54 16.67
CA SER A 107 -15.49 12.52 15.72
C SER A 107 -14.80 11.79 14.57
N ARG A 108 -14.75 12.40 13.39
CA ARG A 108 -14.10 11.80 12.22
C ARG A 108 -12.61 11.51 12.50
N ILE A 109 -11.93 12.33 13.29
CA ILE A 109 -10.54 12.06 13.73
C ILE A 109 -10.45 10.77 14.57
N SER A 110 -11.36 10.59 15.54
CA SER A 110 -11.42 9.36 16.33
C SER A 110 -11.78 8.13 15.49
N TRP A 111 -12.60 8.33 14.48
CA TRP A 111 -12.99 7.29 13.53
C TRP A 111 -11.79 6.79 12.71
N PHE A 112 -10.91 7.67 12.19
CA PHE A 112 -9.66 7.26 11.55
C PHE A 112 -8.80 6.40 12.48
N MET A 113 -8.67 6.80 13.75
CA MET A 113 -7.93 6.05 14.75
C MET A 113 -8.52 4.65 14.99
N LEU A 114 -9.84 4.56 15.17
CA LEU A 114 -10.52 3.28 15.47
C LEU A 114 -10.44 2.30 14.30
N ILE A 115 -10.60 2.77 13.06
CA ILE A 115 -10.50 1.91 11.87
C ILE A 115 -9.07 1.45 11.63
N SER A 116 -8.08 2.30 11.88
CA SER A 116 -6.69 1.95 11.64
C SER A 116 -6.20 0.76 12.48
N ILE A 117 -6.71 0.61 13.70
CA ILE A 117 -6.30 -0.48 14.61
C ILE A 117 -6.52 -1.87 13.99
N PRO A 118 -7.76 -2.26 13.59
CA PRO A 118 -7.98 -3.56 12.96
C PRO A 118 -7.27 -3.71 11.61
N ILE A 119 -7.08 -2.61 10.84
CA ILE A 119 -6.32 -2.66 9.59
C ILE A 119 -4.84 -2.94 9.86
N PHE A 120 -4.21 -2.29 10.85
CA PHE A 120 -2.85 -2.60 11.28
C PHE A 120 -2.73 -4.07 11.71
N ILE A 121 -3.65 -4.55 12.56
CA ILE A 121 -3.65 -5.94 13.03
C ILE A 121 -3.74 -6.89 11.83
N ALA A 122 -4.66 -6.67 10.90
CA ALA A 122 -4.84 -7.52 9.72
C ALA A 122 -3.59 -7.48 8.82
N THR A 123 -3.01 -6.30 8.57
CA THR A 123 -1.81 -6.14 7.74
C THR A 123 -0.61 -6.86 8.37
N PHE A 124 -0.36 -6.66 9.66
CA PHE A 124 0.73 -7.36 10.36
C PHE A 124 0.48 -8.86 10.46
N THR A 125 -0.77 -9.30 10.62
CA THR A 125 -1.13 -10.72 10.57
C THR A 125 -0.80 -11.34 9.21
N CYS A 126 -1.15 -10.66 8.11
CA CYS A 126 -0.80 -11.11 6.76
C CYS A 126 0.73 -11.18 6.57
N ILE A 127 1.49 -10.17 7.04
CA ILE A 127 2.96 -10.15 7.00
C ILE A 127 3.53 -11.37 7.77
N TYR A 128 3.03 -11.59 8.98
CA TYR A 128 3.47 -12.69 9.83
C TYR A 128 3.18 -14.07 9.24
N LEU A 129 1.94 -14.32 8.80
CA LEU A 129 1.52 -15.59 8.21
C LEU A 129 2.27 -15.93 6.91
N GLN A 130 2.66 -14.90 6.15
CA GLN A 130 3.46 -15.06 4.93
C GLN A 130 4.96 -15.22 5.21
N GLY A 131 5.41 -15.01 6.44
CA GLY A 131 6.83 -15.06 6.81
C GLY A 131 7.67 -13.93 6.20
N ILE A 132 7.05 -12.77 5.92
CA ILE A 132 7.72 -11.61 5.33
C ILE A 132 8.45 -10.84 6.43
N LYS A 133 9.68 -10.42 6.16
CA LYS A 133 10.44 -9.57 7.09
C LYS A 133 9.93 -8.14 7.02
N LEU A 134 9.91 -7.43 8.16
CA LEU A 134 9.49 -6.03 8.22
C LEU A 134 10.31 -5.13 7.29
N GLY A 135 11.59 -5.42 7.08
CA GLY A 135 12.42 -4.72 6.10
C GLY A 135 11.91 -4.82 4.67
N ASP A 136 11.32 -5.96 4.29
CA ASP A 136 10.80 -6.19 2.93
C ASP A 136 9.52 -5.38 2.65
N VAL A 137 8.75 -5.06 3.68
CA VAL A 137 7.55 -4.21 3.58
C VAL A 137 7.84 -2.73 3.85
N GLY A 138 9.12 -2.35 3.94
CA GLY A 138 9.53 -0.94 3.96
C GLY A 138 10.01 -0.40 5.30
N PHE A 139 10.12 -1.24 6.35
CA PHE A 139 10.75 -0.87 7.63
C PHE A 139 12.25 -1.18 7.64
N SER A 140 12.92 -1.04 6.51
CA SER A 140 14.37 -1.16 6.40
C SER A 140 15.07 0.14 6.80
N LYS A 141 16.38 0.06 7.12
CA LYS A 141 17.18 1.27 7.31
C LYS A 141 17.30 2.01 5.97
N PRO A 142 17.03 3.33 5.93
CA PRO A 142 17.19 4.12 4.71
C PRO A 142 18.63 4.05 4.20
N ILE A 143 18.79 3.83 2.90
CA ILE A 143 20.08 3.90 2.24
C ILE A 143 20.44 5.38 2.04
N LEU A 144 21.62 5.81 2.46
CA LEU A 144 22.06 7.22 2.39
C LEU A 144 21.81 7.86 1.02
N ARG A 145 22.09 7.12 -0.07
CA ARG A 145 21.87 7.59 -1.45
C ARG A 145 20.39 7.91 -1.74
N ASN A 146 19.46 7.28 -1.05
CA ASN A 146 18.02 7.42 -1.28
C ASN A 146 17.36 8.45 -0.35
N ILE A 147 18.08 8.96 0.67
CA ILE A 147 17.55 9.98 1.59
C ILE A 147 17.05 11.24 0.85
N PRO A 148 17.72 11.76 -0.20
CA PRO A 148 17.20 12.91 -0.93
C PRO A 148 15.82 12.65 -1.56
N LEU A 149 15.55 11.42 -2.02
CA LEU A 149 14.23 11.06 -2.57
C LEU A 149 13.19 10.90 -1.47
N GLU A 150 13.56 10.29 -0.34
CA GLU A 150 12.69 10.18 0.86
C GLU A 150 12.29 11.57 1.40
N CYS A 151 13.27 12.48 1.51
CA CYS A 151 12.99 13.84 1.96
C CYS A 151 12.30 14.68 0.87
N GLY A 152 12.61 14.44 -0.40
CA GLY A 152 12.06 15.20 -1.53
C GLY A 152 10.59 14.94 -1.79
N VAL A 153 10.06 13.76 -1.43
CA VAL A 153 8.63 13.45 -1.57
C VAL A 153 7.77 14.18 -0.52
N ILE A 154 8.34 14.51 0.64
CA ILE A 154 7.59 15.12 1.75
C ILE A 154 7.02 16.51 1.38
N PRO A 155 7.81 17.48 0.84
CA PRO A 155 7.28 18.79 0.49
C PRO A 155 6.24 18.77 -0.64
N LEU A 156 6.21 17.71 -1.47
CA LEU A 156 5.14 17.53 -2.46
C LEU A 156 3.75 17.40 -1.81
N ALA A 157 3.68 17.04 -0.53
CA ALA A 157 2.42 17.00 0.20
C ALA A 157 1.68 18.34 0.19
N VAL A 158 2.40 19.48 0.15
CA VAL A 158 1.77 20.80 0.16
C VAL A 158 0.93 21.05 -1.09
N PRO A 159 1.48 21.07 -2.30
CA PRO A 159 0.68 21.26 -3.50
C PRO A 159 -0.34 20.15 -3.73
N LEU A 160 -0.02 18.89 -3.35
CA LEU A 160 -0.92 17.76 -3.52
C LEU A 160 -2.14 17.84 -2.58
N GLY A 161 -1.95 18.20 -1.31
CA GLY A 161 -3.05 18.34 -0.36
C GLY A 161 -3.99 19.51 -0.72
N PHE A 162 -3.45 20.62 -1.23
CA PHE A 162 -4.29 21.70 -1.77
C PHE A 162 -5.02 21.29 -3.05
N ALA A 163 -4.37 20.52 -3.95
CA ALA A 163 -5.03 20.03 -5.15
C ALA A 163 -6.20 19.10 -4.81
N GLU A 164 -6.01 18.16 -3.87
CA GLU A 164 -7.07 17.27 -3.40
C GLU A 164 -8.19 18.05 -2.70
N TYR A 165 -7.84 19.08 -1.91
CA TYR A 165 -8.82 19.97 -1.31
C TYR A 165 -9.68 20.69 -2.36
N LEU A 166 -9.11 21.18 -3.45
CA LEU A 166 -9.87 21.82 -4.54
C LEU A 166 -10.83 20.85 -5.23
N ILE A 167 -10.52 19.54 -5.22
CA ILE A 167 -11.36 18.48 -5.79
C ILE A 167 -12.51 18.15 -4.84
N LEU A 168 -12.22 17.92 -3.55
CA LEU A 168 -13.17 17.36 -2.58
C LEU A 168 -13.89 18.40 -1.73
N LYS A 169 -13.24 19.52 -1.42
CA LYS A 169 -13.75 20.61 -0.55
C LYS A 169 -14.42 20.10 0.73
N PRO A 170 -13.74 19.24 1.51
CA PRO A 170 -14.33 18.71 2.73
C PRO A 170 -14.53 19.82 3.79
N GLU A 171 -15.54 19.64 4.63
CA GLU A 171 -15.70 20.45 5.83
C GLU A 171 -14.52 20.27 6.79
N PRO A 172 -14.14 21.32 7.55
CA PRO A 172 -13.08 21.21 8.55
C PRO A 172 -13.38 20.10 9.55
N LEU A 173 -12.38 19.29 9.88
CA LEU A 173 -12.55 18.25 10.89
C LEU A 173 -12.52 18.86 12.30
N PRO A 174 -13.59 18.72 13.12
CA PRO A 174 -13.56 19.10 14.52
C PRO A 174 -12.43 18.34 15.26
N HIS A 175 -11.59 19.08 15.96
CA HIS A 175 -10.50 18.50 16.75
C HIS A 175 -10.22 19.36 17.99
N HIS A 176 -9.85 18.68 19.11
CA HIS A 176 -9.50 19.35 20.37
C HIS A 176 -8.06 19.89 20.35
N SER A 177 -7.17 19.27 19.56
CA SER A 177 -5.77 19.64 19.43
C SER A 177 -5.30 19.35 18.01
N PHE A 178 -4.71 20.37 17.36
CA PHE A 178 -4.11 20.25 16.04
C PHE A 178 -2.99 19.20 16.00
N ILE A 179 -2.16 19.13 17.06
CA ILE A 179 -1.04 18.19 17.14
C ILE A 179 -1.56 16.76 17.19
N SER A 180 -2.55 16.47 18.05
CA SER A 180 -3.09 15.10 18.16
C SER A 180 -3.81 14.68 16.88
N ALA A 181 -4.58 15.57 16.25
CA ALA A 181 -5.23 15.31 14.98
C ALA A 181 -4.20 15.02 13.86
N SER A 182 -3.13 15.82 13.79
CA SER A 182 -2.04 15.61 12.84
C SER A 182 -1.33 14.28 13.03
N LEU A 183 -1.03 13.90 14.27
CA LEU A 183 -0.42 12.59 14.57
C LEU A 183 -1.32 11.42 14.16
N ILE A 184 -2.62 11.53 14.42
CA ILE A 184 -3.60 10.52 14.00
C ILE A 184 -3.61 10.42 12.46
N LEU A 185 -3.65 11.53 11.73
CA LEU A 185 -3.64 11.51 10.28
C LEU A 185 -2.33 10.93 9.71
N ILE A 186 -1.17 11.23 10.29
CA ILE A 186 0.11 10.65 9.84
C ILE A 186 0.15 9.14 10.09
N ILE A 187 -0.27 8.69 11.28
CA ILE A 187 -0.15 7.27 11.66
C ILE A 187 -1.31 6.45 11.14
N CYS A 188 -2.54 6.92 11.38
CA CYS A 188 -3.77 6.14 11.15
C CYS A 188 -4.30 6.25 9.72
N THR A 189 -3.79 7.17 8.91
CA THR A 189 -4.05 7.22 7.47
C THR A 189 -2.74 7.03 6.70
N GLY A 190 -1.78 7.94 6.81
CA GLY A 190 -0.54 7.90 6.05
C GLY A 190 0.24 6.58 6.22
N LEU A 191 0.60 6.22 7.44
CA LEU A 191 1.40 5.01 7.67
C LEU A 191 0.62 3.72 7.43
N VAL A 192 -0.64 3.61 7.91
CA VAL A 192 -1.42 2.38 7.74
C VAL A 192 -1.70 2.08 6.28
N GLU A 193 -2.03 3.10 5.49
CA GLU A 193 -2.31 2.92 4.06
C GLU A 193 -1.04 2.61 3.28
N GLU A 194 0.06 3.34 3.52
CA GLU A 194 1.32 3.05 2.82
C GLU A 194 1.89 1.68 3.20
N LEU A 195 1.78 1.24 4.45
CA LEU A 195 2.16 -0.11 4.85
C LEU A 195 1.30 -1.17 4.15
N THR A 196 0.00 -0.95 4.07
CA THR A 196 -0.93 -1.87 3.43
C THR A 196 -0.67 -1.94 1.92
N PHE A 197 -0.70 -0.80 1.22
CA PHE A 197 -0.65 -0.77 -0.25
C PHE A 197 0.77 -0.88 -0.78
N ARG A 198 1.73 -0.07 -0.31
CA ARG A 198 3.10 -0.04 -0.83
C ARG A 198 4.01 -1.02 -0.10
N GLY A 199 3.75 -1.24 1.20
CA GLY A 199 4.47 -2.26 1.98
C GLY A 199 4.09 -3.66 1.55
N LEU A 200 2.85 -4.08 1.74
CA LEU A 200 2.44 -5.48 1.59
C LEU A 200 1.88 -5.82 0.21
N LEU A 201 0.85 -5.10 -0.27
CA LEU A 201 0.19 -5.44 -1.54
C LEU A 201 1.15 -5.30 -2.72
N GLN A 202 1.87 -4.20 -2.83
CA GLN A 202 2.86 -3.99 -3.90
C GLN A 202 3.99 -5.01 -3.83
N TYR A 203 4.50 -5.32 -2.63
CA TYR A 203 5.52 -6.36 -2.44
C TYR A 203 5.07 -7.70 -3.02
N ASN A 204 3.85 -8.14 -2.71
CA ASN A 204 3.31 -9.39 -3.22
C ASN A 204 2.98 -9.33 -4.73
N ALA A 205 2.37 -8.24 -5.20
CA ALA A 205 2.01 -8.08 -6.61
C ALA A 205 3.26 -8.13 -7.52
N THR A 206 4.34 -7.44 -7.16
CA THR A 206 5.58 -7.41 -7.95
C THR A 206 6.34 -8.74 -7.95
N ARG A 207 5.97 -9.70 -7.11
CA ARG A 207 6.53 -11.06 -7.07
C ARG A 207 5.77 -12.06 -7.97
N VAL A 208 4.52 -11.79 -8.31
CA VAL A 208 3.69 -12.66 -9.16
C VAL A 208 3.54 -12.14 -10.57
N MET A 209 3.75 -10.84 -10.80
CA MET A 209 3.67 -10.21 -12.11
C MET A 209 4.89 -9.29 -12.35
N SER A 210 4.97 -8.66 -13.52
CA SER A 210 6.04 -7.68 -13.75
C SER A 210 5.95 -6.53 -12.75
N LYS A 211 7.09 -5.91 -12.43
CA LYS A 211 7.16 -4.76 -11.53
C LYS A 211 6.15 -3.67 -11.91
N TRP A 212 6.11 -3.28 -13.17
CA TRP A 212 5.21 -2.23 -13.66
C TRP A 212 3.73 -2.66 -13.60
N SER A 213 3.42 -3.92 -13.95
CA SER A 213 2.05 -4.43 -13.82
C SER A 213 1.57 -4.43 -12.38
N GLY A 214 2.45 -4.81 -11.44
CA GLY A 214 2.14 -4.78 -10.01
C GLY A 214 1.91 -3.35 -9.50
N ILE A 215 2.79 -2.41 -9.85
CA ILE A 215 2.65 -1.00 -9.47
C ILE A 215 1.33 -0.43 -10.01
N LEU A 216 1.04 -0.62 -11.30
CA LEU A 216 -0.19 -0.11 -11.92
C LEU A 216 -1.44 -0.72 -11.29
N LEU A 217 -1.44 -2.03 -11.05
CA LEU A 217 -2.57 -2.72 -10.43
C LEU A 217 -2.86 -2.21 -9.02
N ILE A 218 -1.83 -2.07 -8.18
CA ILE A 218 -2.03 -1.61 -6.79
C ILE A 218 -2.43 -0.14 -6.77
N SER A 219 -1.91 0.70 -7.68
CA SER A 219 -2.35 2.08 -7.82
C SER A 219 -3.82 2.17 -8.27
N ALA A 220 -4.26 1.25 -9.15
CA ALA A 220 -5.65 1.17 -9.59
C ALA A 220 -6.58 0.70 -8.45
N ILE A 221 -6.17 -0.31 -7.65
CA ILE A 221 -6.95 -0.75 -6.48
C ILE A 221 -7.08 0.40 -5.48
N PHE A 222 -5.99 1.13 -5.22
CA PHE A 222 -6.00 2.30 -4.34
C PHE A 222 -6.99 3.37 -4.83
N ALA A 223 -6.95 3.69 -6.12
CA ALA A 223 -7.87 4.64 -6.75
C ALA A 223 -9.35 4.22 -6.68
N VAL A 224 -9.61 2.93 -6.92
CA VAL A 224 -10.99 2.38 -6.88
C VAL A 224 -11.61 2.52 -5.49
N LEU A 225 -10.82 2.39 -4.42
CA LEU A 225 -11.30 2.62 -3.06
C LEU A 225 -11.66 4.10 -2.76
N HIS A 226 -11.39 5.03 -3.67
CA HIS A 226 -11.82 6.44 -3.59
C HIS A 226 -13.17 6.70 -4.28
N ILE A 227 -13.78 5.70 -4.95
CA ILE A 227 -15.12 5.83 -5.58
C ILE A 227 -16.15 6.34 -4.58
N GLY A 228 -16.07 5.94 -3.31
CA GLY A 228 -16.95 6.40 -2.23
C GLY A 228 -16.91 7.93 -1.98
N ASN A 229 -15.91 8.65 -2.48
CA ASN A 229 -15.87 10.11 -2.42
C ASN A 229 -16.71 10.80 -3.52
N LEU A 230 -17.38 10.01 -4.39
CA LEU A 230 -18.28 10.48 -5.46
C LEU A 230 -17.61 11.46 -6.43
N SER A 231 -16.31 11.39 -6.59
CA SER A 231 -15.52 12.25 -7.46
C SER A 231 -14.59 11.43 -8.35
N ILE A 232 -14.83 11.47 -9.66
CA ILE A 232 -13.94 10.83 -10.65
C ILE A 232 -12.56 11.49 -10.64
N LEU A 233 -12.50 12.80 -10.43
CA LEU A 233 -11.23 13.53 -10.33
C LEU A 233 -10.41 13.05 -9.13
N ASP A 234 -11.06 12.74 -8.02
CA ASP A 234 -10.40 12.19 -6.85
C ASP A 234 -9.86 10.78 -7.11
N CYS A 235 -10.62 9.91 -7.77
CA CYS A 235 -10.13 8.59 -8.19
C CYS A 235 -8.88 8.70 -9.09
N ILE A 236 -8.91 9.63 -10.05
CA ILE A 236 -7.76 9.89 -10.93
C ILE A 236 -6.58 10.43 -10.12
N PHE A 237 -6.81 11.37 -9.23
CA PHE A 237 -5.80 11.93 -8.35
C PHE A 237 -5.19 10.84 -7.47
N ALA A 238 -5.99 10.04 -6.78
CA ALA A 238 -5.56 8.91 -5.97
C ALA A 238 -4.74 7.88 -6.76
N PHE A 239 -5.10 7.62 -8.04
CA PHE A 239 -4.30 6.78 -8.91
C PHE A 239 -2.89 7.34 -9.11
N PHE A 240 -2.78 8.62 -9.44
CA PHE A 240 -1.47 9.25 -9.70
C PHE A 240 -0.61 9.35 -8.43
N ILE A 241 -1.21 9.67 -7.27
CA ILE A 241 -0.51 9.64 -5.98
C ILE A 241 -0.06 8.22 -5.67
N GLY A 242 -0.96 7.27 -5.82
CA GLY A 242 -0.67 5.85 -5.66
C GLY A 242 0.50 5.37 -6.51
N PHE A 243 0.52 5.77 -7.76
CA PHE A 243 1.59 5.46 -8.71
C PHE A 243 2.92 6.12 -8.34
N LEU A 244 2.89 7.42 -8.00
CA LEU A 244 4.06 8.16 -7.55
C LEU A 244 4.70 7.51 -6.31
N PHE A 245 3.91 7.25 -5.27
CA PHE A 245 4.38 6.64 -4.04
C PHE A 245 4.89 5.21 -4.25
N SER A 246 4.27 4.46 -5.16
CA SER A 246 4.73 3.14 -5.57
C SER A 246 6.12 3.18 -6.21
N ILE A 247 6.40 4.19 -7.05
CA ILE A 247 7.74 4.39 -7.65
C ILE A 247 8.76 4.78 -6.59
N VAL A 248 8.42 5.70 -5.70
CA VAL A 248 9.31 6.11 -4.60
C VAL A 248 9.66 4.89 -3.74
N ARG A 249 8.64 4.13 -3.30
CA ARG A 249 8.83 2.89 -2.52
C ARG A 249 9.74 1.88 -3.23
N GLU A 250 9.55 1.72 -4.54
CA GLU A 250 10.37 0.77 -5.32
C GLU A 250 11.84 1.18 -5.39
N ARG A 251 12.12 2.49 -5.38
CA ARG A 251 13.49 3.03 -5.41
C ARG A 251 14.15 3.11 -4.05
N THR A 252 13.39 3.51 -3.03
CA THR A 252 13.94 3.74 -1.68
C THR A 252 13.97 2.47 -0.83
N ARG A 253 13.07 1.52 -1.12
CA ARG A 253 12.84 0.30 -0.33
C ARG A 253 12.30 0.58 1.08
N THR A 254 11.86 1.82 1.34
CA THR A 254 11.24 2.22 2.61
C THR A 254 9.88 2.87 2.35
N ILE A 255 9.07 3.00 3.40
CA ILE A 255 7.76 3.68 3.36
C ILE A 255 7.74 4.98 4.16
N TYR A 256 8.86 5.40 4.77
CA TYR A 256 8.86 6.52 5.71
C TYR A 256 8.49 7.85 5.05
N GLY A 257 9.19 8.23 3.98
CA GLY A 257 8.95 9.50 3.28
C GLY A 257 7.54 9.57 2.70
N ILE A 258 7.06 8.49 2.07
CA ILE A 258 5.71 8.45 1.50
C ILE A 258 4.62 8.43 2.57
N SER A 259 4.83 7.77 3.72
CA SER A 259 3.88 7.79 4.85
C SER A 259 3.73 9.19 5.45
N ILE A 260 4.86 9.89 5.65
CA ILE A 260 4.84 11.27 6.13
C ILE A 260 4.18 12.18 5.10
N SER A 261 4.53 12.04 3.82
CA SER A 261 3.92 12.83 2.74
C SER A 261 2.41 12.62 2.66
N HIS A 262 1.94 11.37 2.71
CA HIS A 262 0.51 11.04 2.71
C HIS A 262 -0.22 11.64 3.92
N GLY A 263 0.32 11.47 5.12
CA GLY A 263 -0.25 12.07 6.32
C GLY A 263 -0.32 13.60 6.25
N LEU A 264 0.70 14.24 5.66
CA LEU A 264 0.70 15.70 5.44
C LEU A 264 -0.32 16.13 4.38
N ILE A 265 -0.54 15.36 3.31
CA ILE A 265 -1.63 15.58 2.35
C ILE A 265 -2.96 15.62 3.12
N ASN A 266 -3.23 14.63 3.97
CA ASN A 266 -4.46 14.56 4.76
C ASN A 266 -4.57 15.69 5.81
N ILE A 267 -3.46 16.14 6.41
CA ILE A 267 -3.45 17.30 7.30
C ILE A 267 -3.86 18.57 6.53
N ILE A 268 -3.31 18.76 5.35
CA ILE A 268 -3.66 19.93 4.52
C ILE A 268 -5.12 19.83 4.08
N LEU A 269 -5.54 18.66 3.58
CA LEU A 269 -6.90 18.40 3.12
C LEU A 269 -7.95 18.69 4.21
N PHE A 270 -7.73 18.21 5.44
CA PHE A 270 -8.77 18.19 6.48
C PHE A 270 -8.61 19.22 7.56
N LEU A 271 -7.40 19.74 7.83
CA LEU A 271 -7.14 20.63 8.95
C LEU A 271 -6.67 22.03 8.54
N VAL A 272 -5.97 22.18 7.41
CA VAL A 272 -5.37 23.45 7.02
C VAL A 272 -6.19 24.15 5.95
N ALA A 273 -6.39 23.53 4.79
CA ALA A 273 -7.04 24.17 3.65
C ALA A 273 -8.48 24.61 3.93
N PRO A 274 -9.31 23.86 4.69
CA PRO A 274 -10.67 24.29 5.02
C PRO A 274 -10.74 25.57 5.88
N LEU A 275 -9.67 25.91 6.60
CA LEU A 275 -9.61 27.11 7.44
C LEU A 275 -9.14 28.37 6.68
N MET A 276 -8.76 28.21 5.41
CA MET A 276 -8.23 29.31 4.58
C MET A 276 -9.29 29.92 3.64
N GLN A 277 -10.56 29.48 3.78
CA GLN A 277 -11.70 29.99 3.01
C GLN A 277 -12.39 31.16 3.70
#